data_33df87474735b07353b48baa134ac290
#
_entry.id   33df87474735b07353b48baa134ac290
#
_cell.length_a   1.000
_cell.length_b   1.000
_cell.length_c   1.000
_cell.angle_alpha   90.00
_cell.angle_beta   90.00
_cell.angle_gamma   90.00
#
_symmetry.space_group_name_H-M   'P 1'
#
loop_
_entity.id
_entity.type
_entity.pdbx_description
1 polymer ?
#
loop_
_entity_poly.entity_id
_entity_poly.type
_entity_poly.pdbx_seq_one_letter_code
_entity_poly.pdbx_strand_id
1 'polypeptide(L)'
;MTVEPQLYELHDLARERGIEGYRRLSKAELLEAIGDLPEPPPTAVETEVRDGLAILTLRGQGGENALALETIEQLADEVERLSGDQAVRVVAITGAGTRVFCAGADLPRVRGLRGAEVTERGSRACDRIAAAPVPTLAVMNGHAVGGGIDLALACDWRIAAQGAKLRFIHNELGYCPPWGGAQRLTRLLGAGAALRLFATCEVLSADEARTMGLVDAVLPREKLLGRAESLAGRVARSDRAAVAATKPLLGGREATGHEDAFAALWDANAAEQAATMEP
;
A
#
# COMPACT_ATOMS: atom_id res chain seq x y z
N MET A 1 6.72 -2.53 19.56
CA MET A 1 8.19 -2.37 19.71
C MET A 1 8.49 -1.00 19.15
N THR A 2 8.86 -0.05 19.99
CA THR A 2 9.42 1.22 19.53
C THR A 2 10.65 0.89 18.71
N VAL A 3 10.69 1.35 17.46
CA VAL A 3 11.88 1.23 16.64
C VAL A 3 12.95 2.06 17.34
N GLU A 4 13.97 1.38 17.86
CA GLU A 4 15.09 2.11 18.41
C GLU A 4 15.80 2.87 17.28
N PRO A 5 16.02 4.19 17.44
CA PRO A 5 16.68 4.97 16.40
C PRO A 5 18.06 4.38 16.07
N GLN A 6 18.45 4.51 14.82
CA GLN A 6 19.77 4.07 14.37
C GLN A 6 20.85 5.00 14.93
N LEU A 7 22.06 4.50 15.08
CA LEU A 7 23.16 5.27 15.69
C LEU A 7 23.44 6.59 14.97
N TYR A 8 23.30 6.62 13.65
CA TYR A 8 23.50 7.85 12.86
C TYR A 8 22.41 8.90 13.14
N GLU A 9 21.15 8.48 13.35
CA GLU A 9 20.03 9.38 13.71
C GLU A 9 20.26 10.01 15.09
N LEU A 10 20.75 9.23 16.05
CA LEU A 10 21.13 9.72 17.37
C LEU A 10 22.31 10.70 17.30
N HIS A 11 23.27 10.46 16.43
CA HIS A 11 24.38 11.40 16.22
C HIS A 11 23.94 12.73 15.64
N ASP A 12 23.01 12.72 14.68
CA ASP A 12 22.45 13.94 14.10
C ASP A 12 21.68 14.73 15.15
N LEU A 13 20.82 14.06 15.91
CA LEU A 13 20.04 14.68 16.99
C LEU A 13 20.92 15.23 18.13
N ALA A 14 21.95 14.48 18.52
CA ALA A 14 22.91 14.95 19.52
C ALA A 14 23.68 16.18 19.05
N ARG A 15 24.03 16.24 17.76
CA ARG A 15 24.65 17.43 17.16
C ARG A 15 23.72 18.64 17.20
N GLU A 16 22.44 18.47 16.83
CA GLU A 16 21.44 19.52 16.85
C GLU A 16 21.17 20.05 18.25
N ARG A 17 21.24 19.19 19.28
CA ARG A 17 21.08 19.55 20.68
C ARG A 17 22.36 20.05 21.34
N GLY A 18 23.47 20.15 20.61
CA GLY A 18 24.75 20.66 21.12
C GLY A 18 25.42 19.75 22.14
N ILE A 19 25.17 18.44 22.12
CA ILE A 19 25.78 17.48 23.03
C ILE A 19 27.25 17.31 22.66
N GLU A 20 28.15 17.76 23.55
CA GLU A 20 29.59 17.68 23.29
C GLU A 20 30.08 16.22 23.33
N GLY A 21 31.00 15.90 22.44
CA GLY A 21 31.62 14.58 22.41
C GLY A 21 30.71 13.41 21.95
N TYR A 22 29.52 13.69 21.45
CA TYR A 22 28.48 12.70 21.08
C TYR A 22 29.01 11.54 20.22
N ARG A 23 29.98 11.76 19.35
CA ARG A 23 30.57 10.72 18.50
C ARG A 23 31.34 9.62 19.24
N ARG A 24 31.63 9.81 20.52
CA ARG A 24 32.35 8.85 21.40
C ARG A 24 31.37 8.09 22.30
N LEU A 25 30.11 8.51 22.35
CA LEU A 25 29.09 7.88 23.18
C LEU A 25 28.56 6.61 22.54
N SER A 26 28.31 5.60 23.33
CA SER A 26 27.57 4.41 22.94
C SER A 26 26.10 4.80 22.64
N LYS A 27 25.38 3.92 21.98
CA LYS A 27 23.94 4.13 21.68
C LYS A 27 23.12 4.39 22.95
N ALA A 28 23.41 3.68 24.04
CA ALA A 28 22.72 3.84 25.32
C ALA A 28 23.02 5.20 25.96
N GLU A 29 24.29 5.62 25.98
CA GLU A 29 24.69 6.94 26.49
C GLU A 29 24.12 8.10 25.66
N LEU A 30 24.01 7.92 24.33
CA LEU A 30 23.36 8.90 23.46
C LEU A 30 21.88 9.04 23.77
N LEU A 31 21.15 7.93 23.96
CA LEU A 31 19.75 7.96 24.33
C LEU A 31 19.53 8.65 25.68
N GLU A 32 20.37 8.39 26.65
CA GLU A 32 20.33 9.05 27.96
C GLU A 32 20.66 10.56 27.87
N ALA A 33 21.69 10.93 27.11
CA ALA A 33 22.11 12.32 26.94
C ALA A 33 21.12 13.15 26.12
N ILE A 34 20.46 12.54 25.13
CA ILE A 34 19.43 13.17 24.30
C ILE A 34 18.12 13.33 25.10
N GLY A 35 17.81 12.41 26.02
CA GLY A 35 16.56 12.42 26.77
C GLY A 35 15.35 12.12 25.85
N ASP A 36 14.29 12.95 25.95
CA ASP A 36 13.10 12.76 25.11
C ASP A 36 13.41 12.92 23.64
N LEU A 37 13.25 11.82 22.90
CA LEU A 37 13.40 11.82 21.45
C LEU A 37 12.18 12.55 20.84
N PRO A 38 12.39 13.45 19.86
CA PRO A 38 11.28 14.00 19.12
C PRO A 38 10.54 12.88 18.40
N GLU A 39 9.21 12.94 18.38
CA GLU A 39 8.45 12.04 17.52
C GLU A 39 8.91 12.22 16.06
N PRO A 40 9.31 11.15 15.39
CA PRO A 40 9.68 11.23 13.98
C PRO A 40 8.48 11.76 13.19
N PRO A 41 8.70 12.56 12.13
CA PRO A 41 7.60 13.00 11.28
C PRO A 41 6.86 11.77 10.72
N PRO A 42 5.54 11.88 10.44
CA PRO A 42 4.78 10.80 9.82
C PRO A 42 5.39 10.45 8.46
N THR A 43 5.15 9.21 8.02
CA THR A 43 5.51 8.79 6.66
C THR A 43 4.89 9.72 5.63
N ALA A 44 5.70 10.33 4.77
CA ALA A 44 5.25 11.15 3.67
C ALA A 44 4.80 10.29 2.48
N VAL A 45 3.88 10.83 1.67
CA VAL A 45 3.48 10.24 0.39
C VAL A 45 4.04 11.11 -0.73
N GLU A 46 5.00 10.58 -1.48
CA GLU A 46 5.57 11.25 -2.65
C GLU A 46 4.92 10.73 -3.92
N THR A 47 4.58 11.63 -4.84
CA THR A 47 3.87 11.30 -6.08
C THR A 47 4.75 11.58 -7.29
N GLU A 48 4.82 10.62 -8.20
CA GLU A 48 5.41 10.77 -9.54
C GLU A 48 4.44 10.20 -10.59
N VAL A 49 4.29 10.88 -11.73
CA VAL A 49 3.46 10.39 -12.84
C VAL A 49 4.30 10.35 -14.12
N ARG A 50 4.30 9.20 -14.80
CA ARG A 50 4.99 8.99 -16.07
C ARG A 50 4.27 7.94 -16.93
N ASP A 51 4.11 8.21 -18.20
CA ASP A 51 3.58 7.25 -19.19
C ASP A 51 2.32 6.49 -18.76
N GLY A 52 1.39 7.20 -18.12
CA GLY A 52 0.14 6.60 -17.61
C GLY A 52 0.26 5.83 -16.29
N LEU A 53 1.45 5.73 -15.72
CA LEU A 53 1.69 5.17 -14.39
C LEU A 53 1.87 6.29 -13.37
N ALA A 54 0.99 6.35 -12.37
CA ALA A 54 1.20 7.15 -11.17
C ALA A 54 1.86 6.28 -10.11
N ILE A 55 2.92 6.77 -9.48
CA ILE A 55 3.68 6.06 -8.44
C ILE A 55 3.57 6.86 -7.16
N LEU A 56 3.01 6.24 -6.14
CA LEU A 56 2.93 6.77 -4.77
C LEU A 56 3.98 6.06 -3.91
N THR A 57 4.95 6.80 -3.43
CA THR A 57 6.04 6.27 -2.62
C THR A 57 5.84 6.68 -1.16
N LEU A 58 5.67 5.68 -0.29
CA LEU A 58 5.67 5.85 1.17
C LEU A 58 7.09 6.11 1.63
N ARG A 59 7.36 7.28 2.23
CA ARG A 59 8.69 7.65 2.73
C ARG A 59 8.63 7.90 4.24
N GLY A 60 8.88 6.84 5.00
CA GLY A 60 9.00 6.88 6.45
C GLY A 60 10.44 7.03 6.92
N GLN A 61 10.64 7.54 8.13
CA GLN A 61 11.94 7.54 8.77
C GLN A 61 12.44 6.10 9.02
N GLY A 62 13.76 5.92 9.05
CA GLY A 62 14.37 4.60 9.22
C GLY A 62 14.05 3.59 8.10
N GLY A 63 13.32 4.02 7.05
CA GLY A 63 12.94 3.16 5.92
C GLY A 63 11.91 2.08 6.26
N GLU A 64 11.13 2.25 7.31
CA GLU A 64 10.07 1.30 7.71
C GLU A 64 8.72 1.60 7.07
N ASN A 65 8.50 2.84 6.62
CA ASN A 65 7.30 3.27 5.91
C ASN A 65 6.01 2.91 6.67
N ALA A 66 6.02 3.11 8.01
CA ALA A 66 4.88 2.86 8.88
C ALA A 66 3.76 3.89 8.62
N LEU A 67 2.51 3.49 8.79
CA LEU A 67 1.34 4.28 8.46
C LEU A 67 0.70 4.90 9.71
N ALA A 68 0.83 6.22 9.87
CA ALA A 68 -0.11 6.98 10.69
C ALA A 68 -1.49 6.99 10.00
N LEU A 69 -2.56 7.31 10.73
CA LEU A 69 -3.90 7.38 10.12
C LEU A 69 -3.97 8.49 9.07
N GLU A 70 -3.30 9.61 9.33
CA GLU A 70 -3.19 10.73 8.39
C GLU A 70 -2.47 10.31 7.09
N THR A 71 -1.44 9.47 7.20
CA THR A 71 -0.69 8.98 6.04
C THR A 71 -1.53 8.09 5.14
N ILE A 72 -2.31 7.16 5.72
CA ILE A 72 -3.15 6.26 4.92
C ILE A 72 -4.34 7.00 4.31
N GLU A 73 -4.88 8.01 5.00
CA GLU A 73 -5.91 8.91 4.47
C GLU A 73 -5.36 9.75 3.31
N GLN A 74 -4.19 10.37 3.48
CA GLN A 74 -3.49 11.09 2.42
C GLN A 74 -3.22 10.19 1.22
N LEU A 75 -2.80 8.95 1.44
CA LEU A 75 -2.59 7.98 0.36
C LEU A 75 -3.89 7.70 -0.40
N ALA A 76 -5.01 7.53 0.31
CA ALA A 76 -6.31 7.33 -0.32
C ALA A 76 -6.78 8.58 -1.11
N ASP A 77 -6.55 9.79 -0.58
CA ASP A 77 -6.82 11.06 -1.27
C ASP A 77 -6.02 11.18 -2.56
N GLU A 78 -4.72 10.83 -2.52
CA GLU A 78 -3.86 10.85 -3.70
C GLU A 78 -4.29 9.80 -4.74
N VAL A 79 -4.64 8.58 -4.33
CA VAL A 79 -5.18 7.56 -5.25
C VAL A 79 -6.44 8.06 -5.93
N GLU A 80 -7.36 8.68 -5.19
CA GLU A 80 -8.61 9.22 -5.73
C GLU A 80 -8.35 10.38 -6.69
N ARG A 81 -7.50 11.34 -6.32
CA ARG A 81 -7.08 12.46 -7.17
C ARG A 81 -6.47 12.00 -8.48
N LEU A 82 -5.51 11.07 -8.42
CA LEU A 82 -4.82 10.51 -9.59
C LEU A 82 -5.77 9.67 -10.45
N SER A 83 -6.73 9.00 -9.84
CA SER A 83 -7.76 8.25 -10.57
C SER A 83 -8.71 9.17 -11.36
N GLY A 84 -8.81 10.44 -11.00
CA GLY A 84 -9.53 11.48 -11.76
C GLY A 84 -8.76 12.00 -12.99
N ASP A 85 -7.43 11.86 -13.00
CA ASP A 85 -6.59 12.30 -14.12
C ASP A 85 -6.72 11.33 -15.30
N GLN A 86 -7.14 11.87 -16.46
CA GLN A 86 -7.35 11.08 -17.69
C GLN A 86 -6.04 10.50 -18.26
N ALA A 87 -4.89 11.06 -17.93
CA ALA A 87 -3.59 10.53 -18.32
C ALA A 87 -3.19 9.29 -17.50
N VAL A 88 -3.73 9.13 -16.28
CA VAL A 88 -3.38 8.01 -15.40
C VAL A 88 -4.18 6.76 -15.77
N ARG A 89 -3.48 5.66 -15.94
CA ARG A 89 -4.01 4.33 -16.29
C ARG A 89 -3.88 3.32 -15.17
N VAL A 90 -2.85 3.44 -14.35
CA VAL A 90 -2.57 2.59 -13.19
C VAL A 90 -1.98 3.45 -12.08
N VAL A 91 -2.39 3.20 -10.83
CA VAL A 91 -1.77 3.79 -9.65
C VAL A 91 -0.98 2.71 -8.92
N ALA A 92 0.33 2.89 -8.81
CA ALA A 92 1.23 2.00 -8.08
C ALA A 92 1.57 2.60 -6.71
N ILE A 93 1.59 1.76 -5.67
CA ILE A 93 2.01 2.13 -4.32
C ILE A 93 3.27 1.33 -3.98
N THR A 94 4.30 2.01 -3.50
CA THR A 94 5.57 1.39 -3.10
C THR A 94 6.15 2.04 -1.85
N GLY A 95 7.16 1.42 -1.24
CA GLY A 95 7.90 1.98 -0.11
C GLY A 95 9.23 2.61 -0.54
N ALA A 96 9.67 3.65 0.13
CA ALA A 96 11.00 4.19 -0.05
C ALA A 96 12.06 3.20 0.48
N GLY A 97 13.25 3.25 -0.10
CA GLY A 97 14.35 2.36 0.27
C GLY A 97 14.22 0.96 -0.33
N THR A 98 14.91 0.00 0.27
CA THR A 98 15.04 -1.33 -0.33
C THR A 98 14.63 -2.47 0.60
N ARG A 99 14.37 -2.18 1.87
CA ARG A 99 14.16 -3.20 2.91
C ARG A 99 12.69 -3.46 3.21
N VAL A 100 11.89 -2.42 3.29
CA VAL A 100 10.49 -2.49 3.73
C VAL A 100 9.59 -1.79 2.73
N PHE A 101 8.54 -2.45 2.30
CA PHE A 101 7.43 -1.83 1.59
C PHE A 101 6.62 -0.98 2.58
N CYS A 102 6.10 -1.63 3.64
CA CYS A 102 5.36 -0.98 4.71
C CYS A 102 5.35 -1.87 5.96
N ALA A 103 5.73 -1.31 7.10
CA ALA A 103 5.76 -2.01 8.39
C ALA A 103 4.38 -2.10 9.08
N GLY A 104 3.34 -1.51 8.49
CA GLY A 104 1.99 -1.48 9.06
C GLY A 104 1.68 -0.18 9.77
N ALA A 105 0.77 -0.22 10.75
CA ALA A 105 0.41 0.95 11.52
C ALA A 105 1.58 1.51 12.32
N ASP A 106 1.71 2.83 12.35
CA ASP A 106 2.61 3.54 13.26
C ASP A 106 2.09 3.41 14.70
N LEU A 107 2.50 2.32 15.35
CA LEU A 107 1.96 1.96 16.67
C LEU A 107 2.12 3.06 17.73
N PRO A 108 3.25 3.79 17.84
CA PRO A 108 3.36 4.94 18.72
C PRO A 108 2.24 5.96 18.53
N ARG A 109 1.87 6.28 17.28
CA ARG A 109 0.85 7.29 16.96
C ARG A 109 -0.58 6.80 17.16
N VAL A 110 -0.84 5.51 16.96
CA VAL A 110 -2.21 4.96 17.07
C VAL A 110 -2.56 4.45 18.47
N ARG A 111 -1.57 4.20 19.36
CA ARG A 111 -1.82 3.66 20.71
C ARG A 111 -2.70 4.53 21.61
N GLY A 112 -2.69 5.84 21.41
CA GLY A 112 -3.52 6.78 22.17
C GLY A 112 -4.95 6.95 21.64
N LEU A 113 -5.25 6.37 20.47
CA LEU A 113 -6.53 6.51 19.80
C LEU A 113 -7.51 5.42 20.24
N ARG A 114 -8.81 5.70 20.09
CA ARG A 114 -9.85 4.68 20.31
C ARG A 114 -9.78 3.63 19.20
N GLY A 115 -9.94 2.34 19.54
CA GLY A 115 -9.92 1.26 18.54
C GLY A 115 -10.93 1.45 17.41
N ALA A 116 -12.11 2.00 17.71
CA ALA A 116 -13.12 2.34 16.70
C ALA A 116 -12.60 3.38 15.69
N GLU A 117 -11.87 4.39 16.15
CA GLU A 117 -11.28 5.42 15.28
C GLU A 117 -10.20 4.82 14.35
N VAL A 118 -9.31 4.01 14.90
CA VAL A 118 -8.26 3.32 14.11
C VAL A 118 -8.88 2.42 13.04
N THR A 119 -9.94 1.69 13.41
CA THR A 119 -10.64 0.80 12.48
C THR A 119 -11.39 1.58 11.42
N GLU A 120 -12.18 2.59 11.80
CA GLU A 120 -13.03 3.34 10.87
C GLU A 120 -12.20 4.11 9.84
N ARG A 121 -11.20 4.89 10.30
CA ARG A 121 -10.36 5.71 9.42
C ARG A 121 -9.52 4.84 8.47
N GLY A 122 -8.84 3.82 9.00
CA GLY A 122 -8.00 2.95 8.21
C GLY A 122 -8.79 2.05 7.25
N SER A 123 -9.96 1.50 7.67
CA SER A 123 -10.84 0.75 6.76
C SER A 123 -11.34 1.63 5.62
N ARG A 124 -11.83 2.83 5.94
CA ARG A 124 -12.33 3.77 4.94
C ARG A 124 -11.26 4.11 3.91
N ALA A 125 -10.02 4.37 4.35
CA ALA A 125 -8.92 4.65 3.45
C ALA A 125 -8.60 3.45 2.53
N CYS A 126 -8.49 2.24 3.09
CA CYS A 126 -8.29 1.02 2.31
C CYS A 126 -9.45 0.74 1.33
N ASP A 127 -10.70 1.01 1.73
CA ASP A 127 -11.87 0.83 0.87
C ASP A 127 -11.88 1.83 -0.29
N ARG A 128 -11.48 3.09 -0.06
CA ARG A 128 -11.31 4.10 -1.12
C ARG A 128 -10.23 3.69 -2.12
N ILE A 129 -9.09 3.18 -1.66
CA ILE A 129 -8.04 2.64 -2.54
C ILE A 129 -8.58 1.48 -3.38
N ALA A 130 -9.30 0.54 -2.75
CA ALA A 130 -9.88 -0.60 -3.45
C ALA A 130 -10.98 -0.20 -4.46
N ALA A 131 -11.70 0.88 -4.19
CA ALA A 131 -12.77 1.40 -5.04
C ALA A 131 -12.28 2.32 -6.17
N ALA A 132 -10.98 2.63 -6.24
CA ALA A 132 -10.42 3.47 -7.29
C ALA A 132 -10.85 2.99 -8.68
N PRO A 133 -11.31 3.88 -9.58
CA PRO A 133 -11.81 3.48 -10.91
C PRO A 133 -10.70 3.01 -11.86
N VAL A 134 -9.44 3.31 -11.55
CA VAL A 134 -8.28 2.78 -12.25
C VAL A 134 -7.67 1.61 -11.48
N PRO A 135 -7.02 0.65 -12.14
CA PRO A 135 -6.29 -0.41 -11.46
C PRO A 135 -5.23 0.12 -10.51
N THR A 136 -5.13 -0.50 -9.34
CA THR A 136 -4.14 -0.21 -8.31
C THR A 136 -3.16 -1.37 -8.15
N LEU A 137 -1.87 -1.08 -7.95
CA LEU A 137 -0.79 -2.05 -7.88
C LEU A 137 0.07 -1.82 -6.62
N ALA A 138 0.14 -2.79 -5.72
CA ALA A 138 1.14 -2.80 -4.67
C ALA A 138 2.47 -3.31 -5.24
N VAL A 139 3.48 -2.44 -5.28
CA VAL A 139 4.85 -2.75 -5.68
C VAL A 139 5.67 -2.96 -4.41
N MET A 140 5.64 -4.18 -3.88
CA MET A 140 6.30 -4.51 -2.62
C MET A 140 7.80 -4.66 -2.84
N ASN A 141 8.52 -3.54 -2.75
CA ASN A 141 9.98 -3.46 -2.91
C ASN A 141 10.76 -4.08 -1.74
N GLY A 142 10.08 -4.52 -0.69
CA GLY A 142 10.61 -5.13 0.52
C GLY A 142 9.51 -5.77 1.37
N HIS A 143 9.79 -5.92 2.68
CA HIS A 143 8.89 -6.60 3.61
C HIS A 143 7.55 -5.86 3.77
N ALA A 144 6.47 -6.61 3.96
CA ALA A 144 5.14 -6.11 4.27
C ALA A 144 4.65 -6.75 5.57
N VAL A 145 4.22 -5.93 6.55
CA VAL A 145 3.84 -6.42 7.88
C VAL A 145 2.54 -5.77 8.33
N GLY A 146 1.64 -6.54 8.92
CA GLY A 146 0.41 -6.04 9.53
C GLY A 146 -0.42 -5.16 8.60
N GLY A 147 -0.68 -3.91 8.99
CA GLY A 147 -1.41 -2.93 8.15
C GLY A 147 -0.78 -2.66 6.78
N GLY A 148 0.53 -2.93 6.61
CA GLY A 148 1.18 -2.88 5.30
C GLY A 148 0.69 -3.98 4.35
N ILE A 149 0.28 -5.13 4.89
CA ILE A 149 -0.39 -6.17 4.09
C ILE A 149 -1.84 -5.77 3.84
N ASP A 150 -2.53 -5.18 4.80
CA ASP A 150 -3.91 -4.68 4.60
C ASP A 150 -3.94 -3.65 3.46
N LEU A 151 -2.95 -2.75 3.40
CA LEU A 151 -2.77 -1.82 2.29
C LEU A 151 -2.50 -2.55 0.97
N ALA A 152 -1.58 -3.52 0.96
CA ALA A 152 -1.29 -4.29 -0.26
C ALA A 152 -2.51 -5.08 -0.76
N LEU A 153 -3.34 -5.60 0.17
CA LEU A 153 -4.60 -6.28 -0.14
C LEU A 153 -5.70 -5.33 -0.63
N ALA A 154 -5.61 -4.03 -0.32
CA ALA A 154 -6.51 -3.02 -0.85
C ALA A 154 -6.23 -2.70 -2.33
N CYS A 155 -5.03 -3.00 -2.82
CA CYS A 155 -4.71 -2.90 -4.25
C CYS A 155 -5.27 -4.09 -5.05
N ASP A 156 -5.53 -3.88 -6.35
CA ASP A 156 -6.00 -4.96 -7.25
C ASP A 156 -4.92 -6.01 -7.47
N TRP A 157 -3.69 -5.57 -7.70
CA TRP A 157 -2.54 -6.43 -7.98
C TRP A 157 -1.40 -6.22 -6.99
N ARG A 158 -0.57 -7.22 -6.83
CA ARG A 158 0.59 -7.23 -5.94
C ARG A 158 1.78 -7.87 -6.63
N ILE A 159 2.89 -7.15 -6.75
CA ILE A 159 4.18 -7.70 -7.17
C ILE A 159 5.18 -7.51 -6.05
N ALA A 160 6.08 -8.45 -5.86
CA ALA A 160 7.03 -8.43 -4.75
C ALA A 160 8.47 -8.59 -5.21
N ALA A 161 9.39 -7.98 -4.48
CA ALA A 161 10.81 -8.21 -4.63
C ALA A 161 11.20 -9.63 -4.18
N GLN A 162 12.15 -10.25 -4.86
CA GLN A 162 12.81 -11.44 -4.36
C GLN A 162 13.38 -11.17 -2.95
N GLY A 163 13.17 -12.12 -2.05
CA GLY A 163 13.57 -11.98 -0.64
C GLY A 163 12.64 -11.15 0.23
N ALA A 164 11.57 -10.54 -0.32
CA ALA A 164 10.54 -9.91 0.49
C ALA A 164 9.84 -10.96 1.36
N LYS A 165 9.44 -10.52 2.56
CA LYS A 165 8.71 -11.35 3.53
C LYS A 165 7.40 -10.65 3.89
N LEU A 166 6.34 -11.44 4.04
CA LEU A 166 5.02 -10.99 4.41
C LEU A 166 4.65 -11.60 5.77
N ARG A 167 4.12 -10.78 6.71
CA ARG A 167 3.76 -11.27 8.04
C ARG A 167 2.44 -10.66 8.52
N PHE A 168 1.47 -11.51 8.84
CA PHE A 168 0.14 -11.15 9.36
C PHE A 168 0.15 -11.08 10.89
N ILE A 169 0.88 -10.12 11.45
CA ILE A 169 1.24 -10.06 12.88
C ILE A 169 0.09 -9.70 13.84
N HIS A 170 -1.09 -9.34 13.33
CA HIS A 170 -2.17 -8.76 14.14
C HIS A 170 -2.55 -9.59 15.38
N ASN A 171 -2.75 -10.90 15.22
CA ASN A 171 -3.19 -11.77 16.31
C ASN A 171 -2.09 -11.97 17.37
N GLU A 172 -0.81 -11.94 16.99
CA GLU A 172 0.31 -11.97 17.93
C GLU A 172 0.34 -10.71 18.80
N LEU A 173 -0.10 -9.55 18.24
CA LEU A 173 -0.23 -8.30 18.97
C LEU A 173 -1.54 -8.18 19.75
N GLY A 174 -2.41 -9.20 19.74
CA GLY A 174 -3.64 -9.28 20.53
C GLY A 174 -4.85 -8.58 19.90
N TYR A 175 -4.84 -8.29 18.60
CA TYR A 175 -6.00 -7.73 17.90
C TYR A 175 -6.23 -8.38 16.53
N CYS A 176 -7.42 -8.20 15.98
CA CYS A 176 -7.75 -8.63 14.62
C CYS A 176 -7.37 -7.57 13.58
N PRO A 177 -7.22 -7.94 12.28
CA PRO A 177 -6.89 -6.97 11.22
C PRO A 177 -7.96 -5.90 11.10
N PRO A 178 -7.62 -4.61 11.36
CA PRO A 178 -8.64 -3.56 11.48
C PRO A 178 -9.05 -2.92 10.15
N TRP A 179 -8.26 -3.08 9.07
CA TRP A 179 -8.43 -2.30 7.82
C TRP A 179 -9.01 -3.12 6.67
N GLY A 180 -9.76 -4.19 6.98
CA GLY A 180 -10.45 -5.01 5.97
C GLY A 180 -9.56 -6.08 5.32
N GLY A 181 -8.35 -6.30 5.85
CA GLY A 181 -7.42 -7.29 5.32
C GLY A 181 -7.95 -8.73 5.42
N ALA A 182 -8.66 -9.07 6.51
CA ALA A 182 -9.22 -10.40 6.68
C ALA A 182 -10.24 -10.73 5.57
N GLN A 183 -11.13 -9.81 5.25
CA GLN A 183 -12.15 -9.98 4.23
C GLN A 183 -11.53 -10.09 2.83
N ARG A 184 -10.54 -9.24 2.52
CA ARG A 184 -9.84 -9.25 1.23
C ARG A 184 -8.99 -10.51 1.06
N LEU A 185 -8.27 -10.93 2.12
CA LEU A 185 -7.48 -12.15 2.09
C LEU A 185 -8.38 -13.40 1.93
N THR A 186 -9.53 -13.43 2.62
CA THR A 186 -10.49 -14.54 2.48
C THR A 186 -11.04 -14.66 1.06
N ARG A 187 -11.32 -13.54 0.39
CA ARG A 187 -11.76 -13.56 -1.02
C ARG A 187 -10.67 -14.09 -1.96
N LEU A 188 -9.41 -13.78 -1.64
CA LEU A 188 -8.28 -14.14 -2.48
C LEU A 188 -7.85 -15.61 -2.29
N LEU A 189 -7.79 -16.10 -1.05
CA LEU A 189 -7.20 -17.40 -0.71
C LEU A 189 -8.19 -18.41 -0.11
N GLY A 190 -9.41 -17.99 0.20
CA GLY A 190 -10.38 -18.76 0.97
C GLY A 190 -10.14 -18.66 2.49
N ALA A 191 -11.18 -18.98 3.27
CA ALA A 191 -11.22 -18.78 4.71
C ALA A 191 -10.17 -19.61 5.48
N GLY A 192 -9.91 -20.84 5.05
CA GLY A 192 -8.96 -21.73 5.72
C GLY A 192 -7.53 -21.22 5.64
N ALA A 193 -7.07 -20.79 4.44
CA ALA A 193 -5.75 -20.23 4.27
C ALA A 193 -5.61 -18.86 4.97
N ALA A 194 -6.63 -18.02 4.89
CA ALA A 194 -6.64 -16.73 5.58
C ALA A 194 -6.54 -16.91 7.10
N LEU A 195 -7.35 -17.80 7.68
CA LEU A 195 -7.32 -18.08 9.12
C LEU A 195 -5.95 -18.62 9.56
N ARG A 196 -5.34 -19.53 8.78
CA ARG A 196 -4.00 -20.05 9.08
C ARG A 196 -2.99 -18.91 9.19
N LEU A 197 -2.94 -18.01 8.20
CA LEU A 197 -1.97 -16.92 8.18
C LEU A 197 -2.14 -15.96 9.36
N PHE A 198 -3.37 -15.61 9.72
CA PHE A 198 -3.64 -14.75 10.87
C PHE A 198 -3.38 -15.46 12.20
N ALA A 199 -3.79 -16.73 12.34
CA ALA A 199 -3.67 -17.43 13.61
C ALA A 199 -2.24 -17.87 13.93
N THR A 200 -1.44 -18.24 12.93
CA THR A 200 -0.04 -18.66 13.12
C THR A 200 0.94 -17.51 13.08
N CYS A 201 0.55 -16.37 12.51
CA CYS A 201 1.44 -15.22 12.26
C CYS A 201 2.76 -15.62 11.57
N GLU A 202 2.72 -16.74 10.80
CA GLU A 202 3.90 -17.25 10.09
C GLU A 202 4.44 -16.22 9.09
N VAL A 203 5.73 -16.29 8.87
CA VAL A 203 6.42 -15.43 7.91
C VAL A 203 6.41 -16.13 6.56
N LEU A 204 5.72 -15.57 5.58
CA LEU A 204 5.75 -16.04 4.20
C LEU A 204 6.92 -15.37 3.44
N SER A 205 7.64 -16.16 2.67
CA SER A 205 8.48 -15.63 1.58
C SER A 205 7.60 -15.13 0.43
N ALA A 206 8.15 -14.25 -0.39
CA ALA A 206 7.47 -13.77 -1.60
C ALA A 206 7.08 -14.94 -2.54
N ASP A 207 7.92 -15.96 -2.64
CA ASP A 207 7.68 -17.13 -3.49
C ASP A 207 6.54 -18.02 -2.96
N GLU A 208 6.45 -18.23 -1.64
CA GLU A 208 5.30 -18.92 -1.01
C GLU A 208 4.02 -18.11 -1.23
N ALA A 209 4.08 -16.78 -1.01
CA ALA A 209 2.96 -15.88 -1.25
C ALA A 209 2.47 -15.94 -2.71
N ARG A 210 3.40 -16.03 -3.67
CA ARG A 210 3.07 -16.22 -5.09
C ARG A 210 2.43 -17.58 -5.35
N THR A 211 2.97 -18.64 -4.78
CA THR A 211 2.44 -20.01 -4.95
C THR A 211 1.01 -20.12 -4.41
N MET A 212 0.70 -19.39 -3.33
CA MET A 212 -0.65 -19.31 -2.76
C MET A 212 -1.61 -18.43 -3.59
N GLY A 213 -1.12 -17.60 -4.51
CA GLY A 213 -1.92 -16.61 -5.23
C GLY A 213 -2.09 -15.27 -4.50
N LEU A 214 -1.36 -15.05 -3.39
CA LEU A 214 -1.37 -13.78 -2.67
C LEU A 214 -0.60 -12.69 -3.42
N VAL A 215 0.42 -13.06 -4.19
CA VAL A 215 1.27 -12.18 -4.99
C VAL A 215 1.26 -12.65 -6.45
N ASP A 216 1.07 -11.73 -7.38
CA ASP A 216 0.94 -12.02 -8.82
C ASP A 216 2.29 -12.34 -9.49
N ALA A 217 3.37 -11.68 -9.03
CA ALA A 217 4.72 -11.92 -9.52
C ALA A 217 5.80 -11.62 -8.48
N VAL A 218 6.89 -12.38 -8.52
CA VAL A 218 8.10 -12.14 -7.75
C VAL A 218 9.25 -11.87 -8.71
N LEU A 219 9.95 -10.77 -8.51
CA LEU A 219 10.96 -10.24 -9.43
C LEU A 219 12.19 -9.72 -8.66
N PRO A 220 13.37 -9.69 -9.29
CA PRO A 220 14.47 -8.87 -8.80
C PRO A 220 13.98 -7.43 -8.55
N ARG A 221 14.40 -6.81 -7.45
CA ARG A 221 13.88 -5.49 -7.02
C ARG A 221 14.00 -4.43 -8.12
N GLU A 222 15.12 -4.40 -8.80
CA GLU A 222 15.40 -3.46 -9.89
C GLU A 222 14.48 -3.62 -11.11
N LYS A 223 13.75 -4.74 -11.20
CA LYS A 223 12.80 -5.01 -12.29
C LYS A 223 11.35 -4.69 -11.92
N LEU A 224 11.06 -4.38 -10.65
CA LEU A 224 9.68 -4.15 -10.19
C LEU A 224 9.04 -2.95 -10.90
N LEU A 225 9.77 -1.84 -10.98
CA LEU A 225 9.25 -0.61 -11.60
C LEU A 225 8.99 -0.80 -13.09
N GLY A 226 9.95 -1.40 -13.82
CA GLY A 226 9.75 -1.73 -15.25
C GLY A 226 8.57 -2.69 -15.48
N ARG A 227 8.27 -3.56 -14.50
CA ARG A 227 7.07 -4.40 -14.55
C ARG A 227 5.79 -3.58 -14.37
N ALA A 228 5.78 -2.62 -13.45
CA ALA A 228 4.65 -1.71 -13.25
C ALA A 228 4.41 -0.84 -14.50
N GLU A 229 5.47 -0.30 -15.11
CA GLU A 229 5.41 0.46 -16.37
C GLU A 229 4.85 -0.38 -17.52
N SER A 230 5.34 -1.62 -17.68
CA SER A 230 4.83 -2.57 -18.67
C SER A 230 3.35 -2.86 -18.48
N LEU A 231 2.88 -2.98 -17.23
CA LEU A 231 1.48 -3.22 -16.92
C LEU A 231 0.63 -2.00 -17.26
N ALA A 232 1.06 -0.79 -16.87
CA ALA A 232 0.39 0.46 -17.22
C ALA A 232 0.26 0.64 -18.73
N GLY A 233 1.33 0.37 -19.50
CA GLY A 233 1.31 0.41 -20.95
C GLY A 233 0.35 -0.63 -21.58
N ARG A 234 0.12 -1.75 -20.91
CA ARG A 234 -0.91 -2.74 -21.35
C ARG A 234 -2.32 -2.22 -21.07
N VAL A 235 -2.57 -1.70 -19.88
CA VAL A 235 -3.86 -1.12 -19.50
C VAL A 235 -4.21 0.10 -20.38
N ALA A 236 -3.21 0.88 -20.78
CA ALA A 236 -3.40 2.05 -21.65
C ALA A 236 -3.97 1.72 -23.03
N ARG A 237 -3.88 0.44 -23.47
CA ARG A 237 -4.49 -0.02 -24.73
C ARG A 237 -5.97 -0.39 -24.60
N SER A 238 -6.48 -0.43 -23.38
CA SER A 238 -7.88 -0.69 -23.08
C SER A 238 -8.64 0.63 -22.93
N ASP A 239 -9.91 0.63 -23.27
CA ASP A 239 -10.78 1.76 -22.97
C ASP A 239 -10.87 1.98 -21.47
N ARG A 240 -10.62 3.24 -21.04
CA ARG A 240 -10.53 3.58 -19.62
C ARG A 240 -11.87 3.47 -18.91
N ALA A 241 -12.97 3.86 -19.58
CA ALA A 241 -14.31 3.79 -18.99
C ALA A 241 -14.75 2.33 -18.84
N ALA A 242 -14.44 1.48 -19.83
CA ALA A 242 -14.71 0.04 -19.75
C ALA A 242 -13.93 -0.62 -18.59
N VAL A 243 -12.65 -0.27 -18.37
CA VAL A 243 -11.87 -0.76 -17.23
C VAL A 243 -12.50 -0.31 -15.92
N ALA A 244 -12.87 0.97 -15.80
CA ALA A 244 -13.50 1.53 -14.61
C ALA A 244 -14.87 0.88 -14.29
N ALA A 245 -15.66 0.58 -15.31
CA ALA A 245 -16.95 -0.10 -15.16
C ALA A 245 -16.78 -1.60 -14.82
N THR A 246 -15.73 -2.25 -15.32
CA THR A 246 -15.47 -3.67 -15.07
C THR A 246 -15.04 -3.93 -13.61
N LYS A 247 -14.21 -3.06 -13.04
CA LYS A 247 -13.61 -3.28 -11.72
C LYS A 247 -14.63 -3.56 -10.61
N PRO A 248 -15.71 -2.78 -10.41
CA PRO A 248 -16.72 -3.05 -9.38
C PRO A 248 -17.46 -4.37 -9.59
N LEU A 249 -17.57 -4.87 -10.82
CA LEU A 249 -18.24 -6.14 -11.14
C LEU A 249 -17.45 -7.35 -10.57
N LEU A 250 -16.14 -7.22 -10.37
CA LEU A 250 -15.26 -8.27 -9.85
C LEU A 250 -15.33 -8.37 -8.31
N GLY A 251 -15.94 -7.41 -7.64
CA GLY A 251 -15.94 -7.29 -6.17
C GLY A 251 -16.84 -8.27 -5.41
N GLY A 252 -17.53 -9.21 -6.09
CA GLY A 252 -18.33 -10.28 -5.45
C GLY A 252 -19.58 -9.79 -4.68
N ARG A 253 -19.96 -8.53 -4.78
CA ARG A 253 -21.33 -8.11 -4.51
C ARG A 253 -22.15 -8.55 -5.72
N GLU A 254 -23.37 -9.06 -5.49
CA GLU A 254 -24.31 -9.26 -6.58
C GLU A 254 -24.26 -7.98 -7.43
N ALA A 255 -23.73 -8.10 -8.64
CA ALA A 255 -23.51 -6.97 -9.51
C ALA A 255 -24.87 -6.52 -10.07
N THR A 256 -25.64 -5.85 -9.21
CA THR A 256 -26.81 -5.08 -9.65
C THR A 256 -26.28 -3.90 -10.47
N GLY A 257 -26.70 -3.83 -11.72
CA GLY A 257 -26.30 -2.73 -12.62
C GLY A 257 -25.22 -3.06 -13.65
N HIS A 258 -24.78 -4.33 -13.79
CA HIS A 258 -23.85 -4.70 -14.87
C HIS A 258 -24.47 -4.52 -16.26
N GLU A 259 -25.78 -4.78 -16.39
CA GLU A 259 -26.56 -4.57 -17.61
C GLU A 259 -26.60 -3.08 -17.99
N ASP A 260 -26.84 -2.21 -17.00
CA ASP A 260 -26.85 -0.76 -17.19
C ASP A 260 -25.47 -0.21 -17.56
N ALA A 261 -24.41 -0.71 -16.91
CA ALA A 261 -23.04 -0.32 -17.21
C ALA A 261 -22.62 -0.77 -18.62
N PHE A 262 -23.00 -1.98 -19.04
CA PHE A 262 -22.73 -2.47 -20.39
C PHE A 262 -23.51 -1.65 -21.42
N ALA A 263 -24.82 -1.43 -21.21
CA ALA A 263 -25.67 -0.67 -22.13
C ALA A 263 -25.15 0.76 -22.32
N ALA A 264 -24.80 1.45 -21.23
CA ALA A 264 -24.26 2.81 -21.30
C ALA A 264 -22.96 2.90 -22.11
N LEU A 265 -22.03 1.95 -21.90
CA LEU A 265 -20.78 1.90 -22.66
C LEU A 265 -20.99 1.50 -24.12
N TRP A 266 -21.90 0.59 -24.38
CA TRP A 266 -22.25 0.17 -25.74
C TRP A 266 -22.84 1.34 -26.54
N ASP A 267 -23.77 2.07 -25.94
CA ASP A 267 -24.43 3.22 -26.60
C ASP A 267 -23.44 4.37 -26.83
N ALA A 268 -22.55 4.63 -25.86
CA ALA A 268 -21.49 5.65 -26.00
C ALA A 268 -20.52 5.31 -27.14
N ASN A 269 -20.06 4.06 -27.23
CA ASN A 269 -19.16 3.60 -28.29
C ASN A 269 -19.86 3.60 -29.68
N ALA A 270 -21.13 3.26 -29.73
CA ALA A 270 -21.89 3.32 -30.98
C ALA A 270 -22.05 4.77 -31.49
N ALA A 271 -22.28 5.72 -30.60
CA ALA A 271 -22.37 7.14 -30.92
C ALA A 271 -21.04 7.70 -31.44
N GLU A 272 -19.90 7.34 -30.80
CA GLU A 272 -18.54 7.75 -31.22
C GLU A 272 -18.16 7.17 -32.60
N GLN A 273 -18.49 5.89 -32.86
CA GLN A 273 -18.29 5.27 -34.17
C GLN A 273 -19.12 5.96 -35.27
N ALA A 274 -20.38 6.31 -34.99
CA ALA A 274 -21.23 7.02 -35.93
C ALA A 274 -20.65 8.41 -36.24
N ALA A 275 -20.17 9.15 -35.25
CA ALA A 275 -19.57 10.47 -35.43
C ALA A 275 -18.25 10.45 -36.24
N THR A 276 -17.52 9.35 -36.22
CA THR A 276 -16.26 9.17 -36.99
C THR A 276 -16.49 8.69 -38.42
N MET A 277 -17.73 8.26 -38.76
CA MET A 277 -18.11 7.77 -40.08
C MET A 277 -18.87 8.80 -40.91
N GLU A 278 -19.19 10.00 -40.38
CA GLU A 278 -19.75 11.10 -41.18
C GLU A 278 -18.61 11.70 -42.04
N PRO A 279 -18.82 11.88 -43.37
CA PRO A 279 -17.81 12.25 -44.34
C PRO A 279 -17.34 13.70 -44.24
#